data_3b8693de2852c2cb61ac80a77f63f376
#
_entry.id   3b8693de2852c2cb61ac80a77f63f376
#
_cell.length_a   1.000
_cell.length_b   1.000
_cell.length_c   1.000
_cell.angle_alpha   90.00
_cell.angle_beta   90.00
_cell.angle_gamma   90.00
#
_symmetry.space_group_name_H-M   'P 1'
#
loop_
_entity.id
_entity.type
_entity.pdbx_description
1 polymer ?
#
loop_
_entity_poly.entity_id
_entity_poly.type
_entity_poly.pdbx_seq_one_letter_code
_entity_poly.pdbx_strand_id
1 'polypeptide(L)'
;HEYHHEKDGVGLNAEDDFLLSLCFCDHCTARAQKAGVPVEGARRTVARFIAEICERAVPERQFPDFPEAGIDAFRAHPELHAFLAWRSEPVTSLIGEIRAAADPATRIVLIDLKDGWLGGVDLAAVGRLCDGAILCCYDMTPEAVGEVIRTGRALLGPDKFLGLGLRVFYPEVDGPEILTARVKNAVEAGVDGVNFYNYGLIPARRLDWVGEAVAAISR
;
A
#
# COMPACT_ATOMS: atom_id res chain seq x y z
N HIS A 1 3.41 -6.91 -7.04
CA HIS A 1 2.17 -7.03 -7.80
C HIS A 1 1.44 -5.71 -7.69
N GLU A 2 1.42 -4.93 -8.77
CA GLU A 2 0.51 -3.79 -8.87
C GLU A 2 -0.90 -4.35 -9.07
N TYR A 3 -1.81 -4.01 -8.16
CA TYR A 3 -3.22 -4.25 -8.34
C TYR A 3 -3.74 -3.23 -9.35
N HIS A 4 -3.96 -3.67 -10.57
CA HIS A 4 -4.75 -2.92 -11.52
C HIS A 4 -6.23 -3.15 -11.20
N HIS A 5 -6.85 -2.19 -10.53
CA HIS A 5 -8.30 -2.13 -10.43
C HIS A 5 -8.85 -1.77 -11.81
N GLU A 6 -9.17 -2.76 -12.61
CA GLU A 6 -10.11 -2.53 -13.71
C GLU A 6 -11.49 -2.32 -13.10
N LYS A 7 -11.86 -1.08 -12.88
CA LYS A 7 -13.14 -0.69 -12.30
C LYS A 7 -14.35 -1.03 -13.20
N ASP A 8 -14.13 -1.50 -14.41
CA ASP A 8 -15.16 -1.60 -15.41
C ASP A 8 -15.54 -3.05 -15.71
N GLY A 9 -16.66 -3.49 -15.16
CA GLY A 9 -17.47 -4.54 -15.76
C GLY A 9 -17.56 -5.89 -15.05
N VAL A 10 -16.79 -6.17 -13.99
CA VAL A 10 -16.83 -7.50 -13.35
C VAL A 10 -17.74 -7.54 -12.10
N GLY A 11 -18.22 -6.39 -11.62
CA GLY A 11 -19.09 -6.32 -10.45
C GLY A 11 -18.41 -6.74 -9.14
N LEU A 12 -17.08 -6.57 -9.06
CA LEU A 12 -16.28 -6.81 -7.86
C LEU A 12 -16.10 -5.52 -7.06
N ASN A 13 -16.04 -5.63 -5.75
CA ASN A 13 -15.60 -4.55 -4.87
C ASN A 13 -14.13 -4.77 -4.42
N ALA A 14 -13.58 -3.83 -3.66
CA ALA A 14 -12.17 -3.88 -3.25
C ALA A 14 -11.83 -5.10 -2.37
N GLU A 15 -12.76 -5.55 -1.52
CA GLU A 15 -12.55 -6.76 -0.69
C GLU A 15 -12.57 -8.04 -1.52
N ASP A 16 -13.38 -8.08 -2.58
CA ASP A 16 -13.42 -9.21 -3.51
C ASP A 16 -12.09 -9.34 -4.25
N ASP A 17 -11.61 -8.23 -4.79
CA ASP A 17 -10.31 -8.18 -5.47
C ASP A 17 -9.19 -8.62 -4.54
N PHE A 18 -9.23 -8.19 -3.28
CA PHE A 18 -8.26 -8.61 -2.28
C PHE A 18 -8.31 -10.12 -2.04
N LEU A 19 -9.49 -10.69 -1.79
CA LEU A 19 -9.65 -12.13 -1.54
C LEU A 19 -9.21 -12.98 -2.73
N LEU A 20 -9.55 -12.56 -3.96
CA LEU A 20 -9.14 -13.23 -5.19
C LEU A 20 -7.62 -13.15 -5.43
N SER A 21 -6.95 -12.18 -4.86
CA SER A 21 -5.50 -11.98 -5.00
C SER A 21 -4.67 -12.85 -4.05
N LEU A 22 -5.27 -13.48 -3.06
CA LEU A 22 -4.55 -14.28 -2.08
C LEU A 22 -3.96 -15.55 -2.71
N CYS A 23 -2.67 -15.76 -2.51
CA CYS A 23 -1.96 -16.88 -3.09
C CYS A 23 -1.92 -18.09 -2.16
N PHE A 24 -2.48 -19.20 -2.63
CA PHE A 24 -2.44 -20.51 -1.98
C PHE A 24 -1.74 -21.58 -2.84
N CYS A 25 -0.73 -21.20 -3.63
CA CYS A 25 0.08 -22.16 -4.38
C CYS A 25 0.89 -23.06 -3.42
N ASP A 26 1.40 -24.18 -3.93
CA ASP A 26 2.12 -25.17 -3.14
C ASP A 26 3.29 -24.57 -2.36
N HIS A 27 4.00 -23.61 -2.97
CA HIS A 27 5.11 -22.92 -2.32
C HIS A 27 4.65 -22.07 -1.12
N CYS A 28 3.63 -21.21 -1.30
CA CYS A 28 3.08 -20.39 -0.22
C CYS A 28 2.46 -21.24 0.89
N THR A 29 1.74 -22.30 0.50
CA THR A 29 1.14 -23.25 1.45
C THR A 29 2.19 -23.96 2.28
N ALA A 30 3.22 -24.52 1.65
CA ALA A 30 4.30 -25.22 2.36
C ALA A 30 5.07 -24.28 3.32
N ARG A 31 5.31 -23.03 2.89
CA ARG A 31 6.01 -22.05 3.71
C ARG A 31 5.16 -21.62 4.93
N ALA A 32 3.86 -21.40 4.73
CA ALA A 32 2.94 -21.06 5.81
C ALA A 32 2.78 -22.22 6.82
N GLN A 33 2.66 -23.45 6.33
CA GLN A 33 2.62 -24.66 7.17
C GLN A 33 3.88 -24.80 8.02
N LYS A 34 5.06 -24.59 7.41
CA LYS A 34 6.34 -24.61 8.15
C LYS A 34 6.40 -23.56 9.25
N ALA A 35 5.74 -22.43 9.09
CA ALA A 35 5.60 -21.37 10.09
C ALA A 35 4.51 -21.65 11.13
N GLY A 36 3.80 -22.78 11.04
CA GLY A 36 2.71 -23.14 11.96
C GLY A 36 1.40 -22.40 11.70
N VAL A 37 1.24 -21.78 10.54
CA VAL A 37 0.02 -21.05 10.16
C VAL A 37 -1.06 -22.03 9.72
N PRO A 38 -2.34 -21.88 10.14
CA PRO A 38 -3.44 -22.77 9.76
C PRO A 38 -3.93 -22.49 8.32
N VAL A 39 -3.03 -22.64 7.34
CA VAL A 39 -3.23 -22.23 5.95
C VAL A 39 -4.38 -22.94 5.26
N GLU A 40 -4.64 -24.21 5.57
CA GLU A 40 -5.76 -24.94 4.97
C GLU A 40 -7.12 -24.42 5.46
N GLY A 41 -7.21 -23.94 6.69
CA GLY A 41 -8.38 -23.26 7.20
C GLY A 41 -8.60 -21.89 6.52
N ALA A 42 -7.53 -21.12 6.39
CA ALA A 42 -7.57 -19.87 5.63
C ALA A 42 -8.01 -20.08 4.18
N ARG A 43 -7.46 -21.09 3.50
CA ARG A 43 -7.82 -21.47 2.13
C ARG A 43 -9.29 -21.83 2.00
N ARG A 44 -9.84 -22.66 2.92
CA ARG A 44 -11.27 -23.00 2.91
C ARG A 44 -12.15 -21.78 3.12
N THR A 45 -11.75 -20.87 4.02
CA THR A 45 -12.47 -19.64 4.29
C THR A 45 -12.52 -18.75 3.04
N VAL A 46 -11.38 -18.53 2.38
CA VAL A 46 -11.31 -17.75 1.13
C VAL A 46 -12.11 -18.43 0.01
N ALA A 47 -12.00 -19.75 -0.16
CA ALA A 47 -12.74 -20.47 -1.18
C ALA A 47 -14.28 -20.34 -1.00
N ARG A 48 -14.77 -20.30 0.25
CA ARG A 48 -16.19 -20.05 0.53
C ARG A 48 -16.58 -18.63 0.10
N PHE A 49 -15.81 -17.59 0.45
CA PHE A 49 -16.10 -16.23 0.02
C PHE A 49 -16.07 -16.08 -1.51
N ILE A 50 -15.12 -16.72 -2.18
CA ILE A 50 -15.07 -16.71 -3.65
C ILE A 50 -16.32 -17.38 -4.24
N ALA A 51 -16.81 -18.48 -3.66
CA ALA A 51 -18.05 -19.10 -4.11
C ALA A 51 -19.24 -18.15 -3.94
N GLU A 52 -19.36 -17.47 -2.79
CA GLU A 52 -20.38 -16.47 -2.53
C GLU A 52 -20.31 -15.29 -3.54
N ILE A 53 -19.09 -14.81 -3.85
CA ILE A 53 -18.86 -13.78 -4.87
C ILE A 53 -19.39 -14.24 -6.25
N CYS A 54 -19.15 -15.49 -6.63
CA CYS A 54 -19.58 -16.03 -7.91
C CYS A 54 -21.11 -16.25 -8.02
N GLU A 55 -21.80 -16.40 -6.90
CA GLU A 55 -23.25 -16.69 -6.86
C GLU A 55 -24.12 -15.43 -6.70
N ARG A 56 -23.58 -14.35 -6.16
CA ARG A 56 -24.35 -13.13 -5.91
C ARG A 56 -24.60 -12.32 -7.18
N ALA A 57 -25.77 -11.66 -7.22
CA ALA A 57 -26.18 -10.83 -8.36
C ALA A 57 -25.57 -9.42 -8.35
N VAL A 58 -25.19 -8.92 -7.18
CA VAL A 58 -24.60 -7.58 -6.98
C VAL A 58 -23.47 -7.67 -5.94
N PRO A 59 -22.45 -6.80 -6.05
CA PRO A 59 -21.39 -6.74 -5.04
C PRO A 59 -21.97 -6.33 -3.67
N GLU A 60 -21.64 -7.10 -2.64
CA GLU A 60 -22.00 -6.81 -1.26
C GLU A 60 -20.73 -6.73 -0.42
N ARG A 61 -20.65 -5.74 0.48
CA ARG A 61 -19.56 -5.64 1.43
C ARG A 61 -19.77 -6.61 2.58
N GLN A 62 -18.86 -7.57 2.72
CA GLN A 62 -18.86 -8.54 3.81
C GLN A 62 -17.99 -8.08 4.98
N PHE A 63 -17.05 -7.17 4.71
CA PHE A 63 -16.12 -6.63 5.68
C PHE A 63 -16.27 -5.09 5.71
N PRO A 64 -17.21 -4.55 6.53
CA PRO A 64 -17.54 -3.12 6.54
C PRO A 64 -16.34 -2.21 6.81
N ASP A 65 -15.41 -2.69 7.65
CA ASP A 65 -14.23 -1.94 8.08
C ASP A 65 -13.00 -2.17 7.18
N PHE A 66 -13.17 -2.85 6.04
CA PHE A 66 -12.13 -3.04 5.04
C PHE A 66 -12.02 -1.82 4.11
N PRO A 67 -10.84 -1.35 3.73
CA PRO A 67 -9.51 -1.82 4.16
C PRO A 67 -8.96 -1.12 5.41
N GLU A 68 -9.69 -0.18 6.01
CA GLU A 68 -9.23 0.75 7.04
C GLU A 68 -8.80 0.03 8.33
N ALA A 69 -9.51 -1.04 8.72
CA ALA A 69 -9.15 -1.86 9.88
C ALA A 69 -7.95 -2.81 9.62
N GLY A 70 -7.37 -2.79 8.41
CA GLY A 70 -6.29 -3.69 8.07
C GLY A 70 -6.72 -5.16 8.15
N ILE A 71 -5.81 -6.03 8.63
CA ILE A 71 -6.10 -7.46 8.81
C ILE A 71 -7.20 -7.71 9.84
N ASP A 72 -7.47 -6.76 10.73
CA ASP A 72 -8.48 -6.88 11.77
C ASP A 72 -9.92 -6.90 11.22
N ALA A 73 -10.13 -6.43 10.00
CA ALA A 73 -11.40 -6.64 9.28
C ALA A 73 -11.78 -8.13 9.19
N PHE A 74 -10.79 -9.02 9.23
CA PHE A 74 -10.96 -10.47 9.13
C PHE A 74 -10.92 -11.20 10.49
N ARG A 75 -10.98 -10.48 11.61
CA ARG A 75 -10.86 -11.05 12.97
C ARG A 75 -11.91 -12.13 13.28
N ALA A 76 -13.09 -12.06 12.68
CA ALA A 76 -14.12 -13.09 12.81
C ALA A 76 -13.72 -14.44 12.16
N HIS A 77 -12.65 -14.47 11.38
CA HIS A 77 -12.12 -15.65 10.67
C HIS A 77 -10.67 -15.91 11.10
N PRO A 78 -10.45 -16.53 12.27
CA PRO A 78 -9.14 -16.56 12.92
C PRO A 78 -8.04 -17.23 12.08
N GLU A 79 -8.37 -18.26 11.29
CA GLU A 79 -7.39 -18.91 10.42
C GLU A 79 -6.97 -18.01 9.25
N LEU A 80 -7.92 -17.29 8.64
CA LEU A 80 -7.62 -16.30 7.62
C LEU A 80 -6.85 -15.11 8.21
N HIS A 81 -7.27 -14.61 9.36
CA HIS A 81 -6.56 -13.52 10.06
C HIS A 81 -5.10 -13.89 10.35
N ALA A 82 -4.85 -15.11 10.87
CA ALA A 82 -3.49 -15.60 11.12
C ALA A 82 -2.66 -15.72 9.82
N PHE A 83 -3.27 -16.18 8.73
CA PHE A 83 -2.61 -16.24 7.43
C PHE A 83 -2.26 -14.85 6.89
N LEU A 84 -3.17 -13.88 7.01
CA LEU A 84 -2.92 -12.50 6.59
C LEU A 84 -1.80 -11.84 7.41
N ALA A 85 -1.77 -12.07 8.71
CA ALA A 85 -0.68 -11.59 9.57
C ALA A 85 0.67 -12.18 9.18
N TRP A 86 0.72 -13.48 8.87
CA TRP A 86 1.93 -14.16 8.44
C TRP A 86 2.45 -13.64 7.09
N ARG A 87 1.60 -13.15 6.18
CA ARG A 87 2.03 -12.69 4.85
C ARG A 87 3.11 -11.61 4.88
N SER A 88 3.26 -10.89 5.98
CA SER A 88 4.33 -9.91 6.12
C SER A 88 5.73 -10.54 6.27
N GLU A 89 5.84 -11.76 6.77
CA GLU A 89 7.12 -12.44 6.95
C GLU A 89 7.85 -12.72 5.62
N PRO A 90 7.21 -13.35 4.61
CA PRO A 90 7.86 -13.57 3.32
C PRO A 90 8.25 -12.29 2.59
N VAL A 91 7.47 -11.21 2.71
CA VAL A 91 7.81 -9.91 2.13
C VAL A 91 9.03 -9.31 2.83
N THR A 92 9.03 -9.29 4.15
CA THR A 92 10.16 -8.81 4.96
C THR A 92 11.43 -9.64 4.69
N SER A 93 11.31 -10.98 4.58
CA SER A 93 12.42 -11.87 4.23
C SER A 93 13.02 -11.53 2.88
N LEU A 94 12.18 -11.32 1.85
CA LEU A 94 12.63 -10.94 0.52
C LEU A 94 13.43 -9.63 0.53
N ILE A 95 12.94 -8.62 1.25
CA ILE A 95 13.67 -7.34 1.37
C ILE A 95 15.02 -7.56 2.09
N GLY A 96 15.06 -8.42 3.11
CA GLY A 96 16.29 -8.80 3.78
C GLY A 96 17.30 -9.49 2.85
N GLU A 97 16.83 -10.39 1.98
CA GLU A 97 17.65 -11.07 0.97
C GLU A 97 18.20 -10.07 -0.07
N ILE A 98 17.35 -9.13 -0.53
CA ILE A 98 17.77 -8.05 -1.43
C ILE A 98 18.84 -7.19 -0.75
N ARG A 99 18.65 -6.80 0.52
CA ARG A 99 19.63 -6.02 1.27
C ARG A 99 20.96 -6.76 1.41
N ALA A 100 20.92 -8.06 1.68
CA ALA A 100 22.12 -8.87 1.81
C ALA A 100 22.88 -9.07 0.49
N ALA A 101 22.18 -9.08 -0.63
CA ALA A 101 22.76 -9.23 -1.96
C ALA A 101 23.25 -7.92 -2.59
N ALA A 102 22.72 -6.77 -2.14
CA ALA A 102 23.08 -5.46 -2.66
C ALA A 102 24.44 -4.99 -2.10
N ASP A 103 25.15 -4.18 -2.90
CA ASP A 103 26.35 -3.49 -2.41
C ASP A 103 26.00 -2.67 -1.14
N PRO A 104 26.82 -2.71 -0.08
CA PRO A 104 26.59 -1.95 1.14
C PRO A 104 26.38 -0.44 0.94
N ALA A 105 26.98 0.14 -0.11
CA ALA A 105 26.81 1.56 -0.46
C ALA A 105 25.48 1.85 -1.20
N THR A 106 24.77 0.81 -1.67
CA THR A 106 23.49 0.96 -2.37
C THR A 106 22.38 1.26 -1.38
N ARG A 107 21.69 2.37 -1.58
CA ARG A 107 20.47 2.69 -0.81
C ARG A 107 19.28 1.92 -1.34
N ILE A 108 18.53 1.31 -0.44
CA ILE A 108 17.29 0.59 -0.73
C ILE A 108 16.13 1.38 -0.14
N VAL A 109 15.23 1.84 -1.01
CA VAL A 109 14.02 2.58 -0.62
C VAL A 109 12.81 1.79 -1.10
N LEU A 110 11.91 1.44 -0.18
CA LEU A 110 10.64 0.79 -0.51
C LEU A 110 9.68 1.82 -1.11
N ILE A 111 8.99 1.46 -2.17
CA ILE A 111 7.80 2.19 -2.62
C ILE A 111 6.58 1.42 -2.13
N ASP A 112 5.77 2.04 -1.29
CA ASP A 112 4.60 1.43 -0.67
C ASP A 112 3.33 2.20 -1.00
N LEU A 113 2.24 1.49 -1.20
CA LEU A 113 0.92 2.07 -1.36
C LEU A 113 0.28 2.30 0.02
N LYS A 114 -0.76 3.14 0.06
CA LYS A 114 -1.50 3.50 1.28
C LYS A 114 -1.80 2.29 2.16
N ASP A 115 -2.31 1.23 1.59
CA ASP A 115 -2.72 0.02 2.28
C ASP A 115 -1.70 -1.11 2.04
N GLY A 116 -0.42 -0.86 2.34
CA GLY A 116 0.69 -1.80 2.08
C GLY A 116 0.47 -3.20 2.65
N TRP A 117 -0.31 -3.32 3.75
CA TRP A 117 -0.70 -4.60 4.33
C TRP A 117 -1.47 -5.50 3.34
N LEU A 118 -2.20 -4.92 2.36
CA LEU A 118 -2.84 -5.68 1.27
C LEU A 118 -1.82 -6.49 0.47
N GLY A 119 -0.63 -5.93 0.28
CA GLY A 119 0.53 -6.61 -0.33
C GLY A 119 1.36 -7.44 0.66
N GLY A 120 1.01 -7.42 1.95
CA GLY A 120 1.79 -8.08 3.00
C GLY A 120 2.97 -7.23 3.49
N VAL A 121 2.95 -5.92 3.30
CA VAL A 121 3.99 -5.02 3.82
C VAL A 121 3.72 -4.70 5.29
N ASP A 122 4.69 -5.01 6.15
CA ASP A 122 4.86 -4.43 7.48
C ASP A 122 5.93 -3.35 7.40
N LEU A 123 5.50 -2.10 7.34
CA LEU A 123 6.40 -0.96 7.13
C LEU A 123 7.46 -0.84 8.24
N ALA A 124 7.11 -1.16 9.49
CA ALA A 124 8.06 -1.12 10.59
C ALA A 124 9.11 -2.24 10.48
N ALA A 125 8.71 -3.45 10.07
CA ALA A 125 9.63 -4.55 9.87
C ALA A 125 10.57 -4.32 8.67
N VAL A 126 10.01 -3.89 7.54
CA VAL A 126 10.78 -3.57 6.33
C VAL A 126 11.69 -2.35 6.54
N GLY A 127 11.22 -1.34 7.27
CA GLY A 127 11.99 -0.14 7.60
C GLY A 127 13.31 -0.44 8.33
N ARG A 128 13.39 -1.54 9.08
CA ARG A 128 14.66 -1.96 9.70
C ARG A 128 15.70 -2.47 8.69
N LEU A 129 15.25 -2.88 7.50
CA LEU A 129 16.09 -3.48 6.44
C LEU A 129 16.40 -2.51 5.30
N CYS A 130 15.58 -1.47 5.14
CA CYS A 130 15.70 -0.44 4.10
C CYS A 130 16.30 0.86 4.64
N ASP A 131 16.74 1.73 3.72
CA ASP A 131 17.21 3.09 4.02
C ASP A 131 16.04 4.09 4.10
N GLY A 132 14.84 3.67 3.71
CA GLY A 132 13.63 4.48 3.78
C GLY A 132 12.48 3.92 2.97
N ALA A 133 11.40 4.70 2.89
CA ALA A 133 10.23 4.39 2.06
C ALA A 133 9.66 5.63 1.38
N ILE A 134 8.98 5.42 0.26
CA ILE A 134 8.12 6.41 -0.40
C ILE A 134 6.69 5.91 -0.26
N LEU A 135 5.84 6.67 0.43
CA LEU A 135 4.43 6.35 0.62
C LEU A 135 3.60 7.01 -0.48
N CYS A 136 2.92 6.19 -1.28
CA CYS A 136 2.13 6.66 -2.40
C CYS A 136 0.72 7.06 -1.94
N CYS A 137 0.44 8.35 -1.92
CA CYS A 137 -0.83 8.96 -1.49
C CYS A 137 -1.60 9.50 -2.70
N TYR A 138 -1.97 8.63 -3.64
CA TYR A 138 -2.42 9.04 -4.97
C TYR A 138 -3.79 9.74 -4.99
N ASP A 139 -4.75 9.24 -4.25
CA ASP A 139 -6.16 9.64 -4.25
C ASP A 139 -6.64 10.25 -2.92
N MET A 140 -5.70 10.67 -2.07
CA MET A 140 -5.99 11.17 -0.72
C MET A 140 -6.27 12.67 -0.69
N THR A 141 -7.06 13.08 0.29
CA THR A 141 -7.18 14.52 0.65
C THR A 141 -5.85 15.03 1.24
N PRO A 142 -5.61 16.35 1.23
CA PRO A 142 -4.41 16.93 1.85
C PRO A 142 -4.22 16.53 3.32
N GLU A 143 -5.30 16.48 4.10
CA GLU A 143 -5.29 16.12 5.52
C GLU A 143 -4.89 14.65 5.70
N ALA A 144 -5.45 13.74 4.89
CA ALA A 144 -5.11 12.33 4.91
C ALA A 144 -3.64 12.07 4.52
N VAL A 145 -3.11 12.84 3.56
CA VAL A 145 -1.67 12.81 3.23
C VAL A 145 -0.83 13.12 4.46
N GLY A 146 -1.15 14.20 5.17
CA GLY A 146 -0.44 14.55 6.41
C GLY A 146 -0.48 13.45 7.47
N GLU A 147 -1.62 12.77 7.62
CA GLU A 147 -1.75 11.65 8.57
C GLU A 147 -0.93 10.45 8.18
N VAL A 148 -0.94 10.05 6.91
CA VAL A 148 -0.13 8.94 6.39
C VAL A 148 1.36 9.21 6.60
N ILE A 149 1.82 10.43 6.34
CA ILE A 149 3.23 10.79 6.56
C ILE A 149 3.60 10.75 8.04
N ARG A 150 2.76 11.28 8.94
CA ARG A 150 3.01 11.18 10.40
C ARG A 150 3.09 9.73 10.87
N THR A 151 2.16 8.89 10.41
CA THR A 151 2.15 7.45 10.73
C THR A 151 3.38 6.75 10.16
N GLY A 152 3.72 7.02 8.90
CA GLY A 152 4.92 6.48 8.25
C GLY A 152 6.20 6.87 9.00
N ARG A 153 6.32 8.11 9.44
CA ARG A 153 7.46 8.57 10.23
C ARG A 153 7.54 7.85 11.57
N ALA A 154 6.42 7.65 12.26
CA ALA A 154 6.38 6.91 13.51
C ALA A 154 6.83 5.44 13.36
N LEU A 155 6.48 4.79 12.24
CA LEU A 155 6.84 3.41 11.95
C LEU A 155 8.29 3.25 11.47
N LEU A 156 8.78 4.16 10.62
CA LEU A 156 10.14 4.10 10.06
C LEU A 156 11.20 4.61 11.04
N GLY A 157 10.84 5.54 11.92
CA GLY A 157 11.78 6.25 12.79
C GLY A 157 12.38 7.52 12.12
N PRO A 158 13.09 8.35 12.92
CA PRO A 158 13.55 9.67 12.48
C PRO A 158 14.72 9.61 11.48
N ASP A 159 15.52 8.55 11.53
CA ASP A 159 16.78 8.45 10.76
C ASP A 159 16.60 7.86 9.34
N LYS A 160 15.39 7.41 9.01
CA LYS A 160 15.09 6.81 7.71
C LYS A 160 14.50 7.84 6.75
N PHE A 161 14.86 7.72 5.47
CA PHE A 161 14.25 8.55 4.44
C PHE A 161 12.74 8.24 4.33
N LEU A 162 11.92 9.27 4.41
CA LEU A 162 10.48 9.19 4.18
C LEU A 162 10.09 10.09 3.01
N GLY A 163 9.69 9.49 1.92
CA GLY A 163 9.20 10.19 0.72
C GLY A 163 7.68 10.13 0.61
N LEU A 164 7.13 11.12 -0.07
CA LEU A 164 5.73 11.15 -0.52
C LEU A 164 5.69 10.88 -2.03
N GLY A 165 4.84 9.96 -2.48
CA GLY A 165 4.50 9.76 -3.89
C GLY A 165 3.12 10.35 -4.21
N LEU A 166 3.05 11.23 -5.19
CA LEU A 166 1.80 11.83 -5.66
C LEU A 166 1.59 11.56 -7.16
N ARG A 167 0.36 11.24 -7.55
CA ARG A 167 -0.06 11.33 -8.96
C ARG A 167 -0.40 12.77 -9.31
N VAL A 168 -0.12 13.13 -10.58
CA VAL A 168 -0.51 14.43 -11.15
C VAL A 168 -1.51 14.20 -12.29
N PHE A 169 -2.35 13.18 -12.16
CA PHE A 169 -3.36 12.78 -13.13
C PHE A 169 -4.73 13.37 -12.79
N TYR A 170 -5.60 13.40 -13.81
CA TYR A 170 -7.02 13.58 -13.64
C TYR A 170 -7.67 12.19 -13.45
N PRO A 171 -8.67 12.00 -12.60
CA PRO A 171 -9.35 13.02 -11.78
C PRO A 171 -8.72 13.29 -10.41
N GLU A 172 -7.68 12.60 -9.98
CA GLU A 172 -7.12 12.68 -8.62
C GLU A 172 -6.56 14.07 -8.28
N VAL A 173 -6.11 14.79 -9.32
CA VAL A 173 -5.66 16.18 -9.23
C VAL A 173 -6.33 16.96 -10.34
N ASP A 174 -7.29 17.79 -10.00
CA ASP A 174 -8.07 18.63 -10.93
C ASP A 174 -7.57 20.08 -11.02
N GLY A 175 -6.74 20.52 -10.06
CA GLY A 175 -6.15 21.84 -10.00
C GLY A 175 -4.82 21.91 -9.25
N PRO A 176 -4.02 22.99 -9.42
CA PRO A 176 -2.73 23.16 -8.75
C PRO A 176 -2.89 23.34 -7.23
N GLU A 177 -4.03 23.83 -6.76
CA GLU A 177 -4.31 24.10 -5.35
C GLU A 177 -4.32 22.82 -4.53
N ILE A 178 -4.95 21.77 -5.04
CA ILE A 178 -5.02 20.47 -4.36
C ILE A 178 -3.64 19.83 -4.28
N LEU A 179 -2.86 19.91 -5.35
CA LEU A 179 -1.49 19.40 -5.37
C LEU A 179 -0.61 20.14 -4.36
N THR A 180 -0.70 21.47 -4.36
CA THR A 180 0.03 22.34 -3.44
C THR A 180 -0.34 22.06 -1.98
N ALA A 181 -1.62 21.88 -1.69
CA ALA A 181 -2.11 21.56 -0.34
C ALA A 181 -1.58 20.19 0.15
N ARG A 182 -1.61 19.17 -0.71
CA ARG A 182 -1.04 17.84 -0.39
C ARG A 182 0.45 17.93 -0.05
N VAL A 183 1.23 18.66 -0.85
CA VAL A 183 2.67 18.85 -0.62
C VAL A 183 2.92 19.59 0.68
N LYS A 184 2.21 20.69 0.96
CA LYS A 184 2.33 21.45 2.21
C LYS A 184 2.04 20.58 3.44
N ASN A 185 0.93 19.87 3.45
CA ASN A 185 0.57 18.99 4.57
C ASN A 185 1.62 17.89 4.81
N ALA A 186 2.21 17.35 3.74
CA ALA A 186 3.28 16.37 3.87
C ALA A 186 4.56 16.97 4.47
N VAL A 187 4.94 18.16 4.03
CA VAL A 187 6.13 18.87 4.56
C VAL A 187 5.93 19.22 6.04
N GLU A 188 4.77 19.72 6.42
CA GLU A 188 4.40 19.99 7.81
C GLU A 188 4.39 18.71 8.67
N ALA A 189 4.09 17.57 8.06
CA ALA A 189 4.11 16.25 8.70
C ALA A 189 5.52 15.61 8.76
N GLY A 190 6.55 16.24 8.17
CA GLY A 190 7.94 15.81 8.29
C GLY A 190 8.41 14.84 7.20
N VAL A 191 7.92 14.98 5.95
CA VAL A 191 8.45 14.25 4.79
C VAL A 191 9.82 14.80 4.38
N ASP A 192 10.73 13.93 3.93
CA ASP A 192 12.08 14.32 3.47
C ASP A 192 12.13 14.62 1.97
N GLY A 193 11.16 14.16 1.19
CA GLY A 193 11.12 14.39 -0.25
C GLY A 193 9.78 14.09 -0.87
N VAL A 194 9.52 14.64 -2.05
CA VAL A 194 8.28 14.41 -2.81
C VAL A 194 8.62 13.87 -4.20
N ASN A 195 7.92 12.84 -4.61
CA ASN A 195 7.99 12.23 -5.93
C ASN A 195 6.66 12.48 -6.67
N PHE A 196 6.73 13.00 -7.88
CA PHE A 196 5.57 13.25 -8.73
C PHE A 196 5.49 12.21 -9.84
N TYR A 197 4.45 11.40 -9.82
CA TYR A 197 4.17 10.35 -10.78
C TYR A 197 3.10 10.83 -11.77
N ASN A 198 3.25 10.86 -13.08
CA ASN A 198 4.46 10.46 -13.78
C ASN A 198 4.66 11.45 -14.95
N TYR A 199 5.87 11.90 -15.13
CA TYR A 199 6.25 12.90 -16.12
C TYR A 199 5.77 12.57 -17.56
N GLY A 200 5.89 11.33 -17.99
CA GLY A 200 5.59 10.93 -19.38
C GLY A 200 4.11 10.77 -19.70
N LEU A 201 3.22 10.82 -18.69
CA LEU A 201 1.77 10.53 -18.86
C LEU A 201 0.87 11.73 -18.57
N ILE A 202 1.43 12.91 -18.29
CA ILE A 202 0.65 14.11 -17.99
C ILE A 202 0.80 15.18 -19.07
N PRO A 203 -0.24 16.02 -19.32
CA PRO A 203 -0.11 17.18 -20.17
C PRO A 203 0.99 18.13 -19.67
N ALA A 204 1.80 18.68 -20.58
CA ALA A 204 2.95 19.53 -20.24
C ALA A 204 2.60 20.68 -19.28
N ARG A 205 1.43 21.31 -19.43
CA ARG A 205 0.96 22.38 -18.53
C ARG A 205 0.80 21.94 -17.06
N ARG A 206 0.69 20.64 -16.75
CA ARG A 206 0.62 20.15 -15.36
C ARG A 206 2.00 20.14 -14.70
N LEU A 207 3.08 20.29 -15.46
CA LEU A 207 4.40 20.51 -14.91
C LEU A 207 4.49 21.88 -14.22
N ASP A 208 3.71 22.87 -14.69
CA ASP A 208 3.62 24.18 -14.03
C ASP A 208 3.03 24.01 -12.61
N TRP A 209 2.03 23.12 -12.43
CA TRP A 209 1.45 22.82 -11.12
C TRP A 209 2.46 22.20 -10.15
N VAL A 210 3.34 21.33 -10.67
CA VAL A 210 4.45 20.77 -9.88
C VAL A 210 5.40 21.89 -9.47
N GLY A 211 5.76 22.79 -10.41
CA GLY A 211 6.58 23.97 -10.13
C GLY A 211 5.98 24.86 -9.04
N GLU A 212 4.67 25.14 -9.10
CA GLU A 212 3.94 25.93 -8.10
C GLU A 212 3.95 25.25 -6.72
N ALA A 213 3.68 23.94 -6.66
CA ALA A 213 3.69 23.18 -5.42
C ALA A 213 5.06 23.16 -4.76
N VAL A 214 6.14 22.98 -5.54
CA VAL A 214 7.53 23.04 -5.04
C VAL A 214 7.90 24.44 -4.57
N ALA A 215 7.55 25.47 -5.33
CA ALA A 215 7.82 26.86 -4.94
C ALA A 215 7.11 27.27 -3.64
N ALA A 216 5.95 26.67 -3.36
CA ALA A 216 5.16 26.99 -2.16
C ALA A 216 5.78 26.45 -0.84
N ILE A 217 6.72 25.50 -0.92
CA ILE A 217 7.41 24.91 0.26
C ILE A 217 8.87 25.40 0.37
N SER A 218 9.37 26.08 -0.64
CA SER A 218 10.76 26.57 -0.68
C SER A 218 10.91 27.97 -0.04
N ARG A 219 9.85 28.46 0.59
CA ARG A 219 9.80 29.76 1.29
C ARG A 219 9.79 29.54 2.79
#